data_e92863d4f3be4779fe7801032bff3121
#
_entry.id   e92863d4f3be4779fe7801032bff3121
#
_cell.length_a   1.000
_cell.length_b   1.000
_cell.length_c   1.000
_cell.angle_alpha   90.00
_cell.angle_beta   90.00
_cell.angle_gamma   90.00
#
_symmetry.space_group_name_H-M   'P 1'
#
loop_
_entity.id
_entity.type
_entity.pdbx_description
1 polymer ?
#
loop_
_entity_poly.entity_id
_entity_poly.type
_entity_poly.pdbx_seq_one_letter_code
_entity_poly.pdbx_strand_id
1 'polypeptide(L)'
;MHALAALLRRLPPSCGPVRLVGVDGHAGSGKSTFAGRLAAELGGAPVLRLDDIASHDELFDWTGRLLSQVIEPLERGATAHYAPYDWRARRFGAPRPLPPAPVVLVEGVGAGREALRPHLARLVWMELPREEAWARGRARDGAGQRTFWDGWIPAERRHFADDPSRPFAHLLVRQGEKGYEMLPGPAGTALEALFFTQGDGPSAMC
;
A
#
# COMPACT_ATOMS: atom_id res chain seq x y z
N MET A 1 -6.53 -5.64 13.25
CA MET A 1 -7.17 -4.80 12.19
C MET A 1 -8.07 -3.73 12.76
N HIS A 2 -8.99 -4.05 13.66
CA HIS A 2 -9.93 -3.08 14.23
C HIS A 2 -9.27 -1.83 14.83
N ALA A 3 -8.24 -2.00 15.66
CA ALA A 3 -7.49 -0.89 16.25
C ALA A 3 -6.85 0.02 15.18
N LEU A 4 -6.27 -0.56 14.12
CA LEU A 4 -5.70 0.22 13.01
C LEU A 4 -6.79 1.00 12.26
N ALA A 5 -7.92 0.39 11.94
CA ALA A 5 -9.02 1.08 11.28
C ALA A 5 -9.57 2.24 12.12
N ALA A 6 -9.70 2.03 13.45
CA ALA A 6 -10.10 3.09 14.38
C ALA A 6 -9.08 4.24 14.42
N LEU A 7 -7.78 3.95 14.44
CA LEU A 7 -6.71 4.94 14.36
C LEU A 7 -6.82 5.75 13.07
N LEU A 8 -6.89 5.07 11.92
CA LEU A 8 -6.93 5.74 10.61
C LEU A 8 -8.12 6.69 10.44
N ARG A 9 -9.30 6.33 10.97
CA ARG A 9 -10.49 7.19 10.93
C ARG A 9 -10.32 8.48 11.74
N ARG A 10 -9.43 8.50 12.74
CA ARG A 10 -9.19 9.65 13.64
C ARG A 10 -8.11 10.60 13.13
N LEU A 11 -7.33 10.20 12.14
CA LEU A 11 -6.28 11.06 11.58
C LEU A 11 -6.88 12.28 10.87
N PRO A 12 -6.14 13.39 10.79
CA PRO A 12 -6.53 14.47 9.88
C PRO A 12 -6.49 14.00 8.43
N PRO A 13 -7.30 14.58 7.55
CA PRO A 13 -7.18 14.38 6.11
C PRO A 13 -5.78 14.79 5.61
N SER A 14 -5.28 14.12 4.56
CA SER A 14 -3.93 14.33 4.02
C SER A 14 -3.91 14.61 2.51
N CYS A 15 -5.00 14.28 1.82
CA CYS A 15 -5.16 14.50 0.39
C CYS A 15 -6.56 15.11 0.17
N GLY A 16 -6.66 16.45 0.23
CA GLY A 16 -7.95 17.12 0.30
C GLY A 16 -8.78 16.61 1.48
N PRO A 17 -10.04 16.18 1.28
CA PRO A 17 -10.88 15.63 2.34
C PRO A 17 -10.55 14.16 2.70
N VAL A 18 -9.63 13.54 1.98
CA VAL A 18 -9.31 12.11 2.07
C VAL A 18 -8.11 11.87 3.00
N ARG A 19 -8.17 10.81 3.80
CA ARG A 19 -7.01 10.21 4.45
C ARG A 19 -6.43 9.16 3.52
N LEU A 20 -5.37 9.53 2.78
CA LEU A 20 -4.71 8.61 1.88
C LEU A 20 -3.74 7.72 2.68
N VAL A 21 -3.87 6.42 2.56
CA VAL A 21 -3.02 5.45 3.30
C VAL A 21 -2.26 4.59 2.30
N GLY A 22 -0.94 4.67 2.36
CA GLY A 22 -0.05 3.83 1.56
C GLY A 22 0.16 2.46 2.22
N VAL A 23 0.09 1.39 1.43
CA VAL A 23 0.48 0.03 1.84
C VAL A 23 1.58 -0.45 0.89
N ASP A 24 2.82 -0.42 1.36
CA ASP A 24 4.01 -0.72 0.58
C ASP A 24 4.74 -1.97 1.10
N GLY A 25 5.73 -2.41 0.37
CA GLY A 25 6.55 -3.59 0.67
C GLY A 25 6.93 -4.33 -0.60
N HIS A 26 7.82 -5.30 -0.49
CA HIS A 26 8.31 -6.07 -1.63
C HIS A 26 7.19 -6.83 -2.37
N ALA A 27 7.36 -7.06 -3.68
CA ALA A 27 6.45 -7.91 -4.44
C ALA A 27 6.36 -9.30 -3.80
N GLY A 28 5.14 -9.79 -3.54
CA GLY A 28 4.92 -11.06 -2.82
C GLY A 28 4.84 -10.93 -1.29
N SER A 29 5.00 -9.74 -0.69
CA SER A 29 4.93 -9.52 0.77
C SER A 29 3.51 -9.61 1.37
N GLY A 30 2.46 -9.71 0.56
CA GLY A 30 1.08 -9.84 1.03
C GLY A 30 0.29 -8.52 1.14
N LYS A 31 0.79 -7.43 0.55
CA LYS A 31 0.15 -6.10 0.52
C LYS A 31 -1.33 -6.14 0.17
N SER A 32 -1.66 -6.75 -0.97
CA SER A 32 -3.04 -6.77 -1.50
C SER A 32 -4.01 -7.50 -0.56
N THR A 33 -3.56 -8.58 0.09
CA THR A 33 -4.35 -9.31 1.09
C THR A 33 -4.58 -8.45 2.33
N PHE A 34 -3.53 -7.78 2.81
CA PHE A 34 -3.61 -6.87 3.95
C PHE A 34 -4.52 -5.68 3.65
N ALA A 35 -4.30 -5.00 2.51
CA ALA A 35 -5.11 -3.85 2.08
C ALA A 35 -6.59 -4.22 1.92
N GLY A 36 -6.90 -5.37 1.34
CA GLY A 36 -8.28 -5.85 1.21
C GLY A 36 -8.97 -6.08 2.57
N ARG A 37 -8.25 -6.68 3.54
CA ARG A 37 -8.78 -6.87 4.91
C ARG A 37 -8.96 -5.53 5.64
N LEU A 38 -8.00 -4.61 5.47
CA LEU A 38 -8.09 -3.26 6.06
C LEU A 38 -9.25 -2.47 5.45
N ALA A 39 -9.42 -2.54 4.14
CA ALA A 39 -10.54 -1.90 3.43
C ALA A 39 -11.89 -2.41 3.95
N ALA A 40 -12.06 -3.72 4.14
CA ALA A 40 -13.27 -4.31 4.71
C ALA A 40 -13.53 -3.81 6.13
N GLU A 41 -12.50 -3.76 6.99
CA GLU A 41 -12.58 -3.23 8.36
C GLU A 41 -12.92 -1.73 8.39
N LEU A 42 -12.52 -0.99 7.37
CA LEU A 42 -12.86 0.41 7.16
C LEU A 42 -14.28 0.64 6.59
N GLY A 43 -15.05 -0.42 6.40
CA GLY A 43 -16.42 -0.36 5.87
C GLY A 43 -16.49 -0.31 4.34
N GLY A 44 -15.52 -0.92 3.67
CA GLY A 44 -15.43 -0.94 2.20
C GLY A 44 -14.67 0.25 1.62
N ALA A 45 -13.60 0.70 2.30
CA ALA A 45 -12.76 1.79 1.80
C ALA A 45 -12.22 1.47 0.39
N PRO A 46 -12.21 2.44 -0.54
CA PRO A 46 -11.65 2.25 -1.87
C PRO A 46 -10.17 1.86 -1.80
N VAL A 47 -9.75 0.93 -2.67
CA VAL A 47 -8.35 0.50 -2.80
C VAL A 47 -7.90 0.73 -4.24
N LEU A 48 -6.92 1.60 -4.43
CA LEU A 48 -6.17 1.73 -5.67
C LEU A 48 -4.98 0.79 -5.63
N ARG A 49 -4.84 -0.04 -6.65
CA ARG A 49 -3.65 -0.88 -6.84
C ARG A 49 -2.69 -0.19 -7.79
N LEU A 50 -1.43 -0.06 -7.38
CA LEU A 50 -0.41 0.53 -8.25
C LEU A 50 -0.12 -0.32 -9.49
N ASP A 51 -0.41 -1.62 -9.42
CA ASP A 51 -0.37 -2.49 -10.60
C ASP A 51 -1.37 -2.06 -11.69
N ASP A 52 -2.46 -1.37 -11.35
CA ASP A 52 -3.39 -0.80 -12.32
C ASP A 52 -2.81 0.46 -13.00
N ILE A 53 -1.87 1.15 -12.35
CA ILE A 53 -1.25 2.39 -12.85
C ILE A 53 0.04 2.11 -13.61
N ALA A 54 0.80 1.09 -13.19
CA ALA A 54 2.05 0.66 -13.82
C ALA A 54 1.78 -0.02 -15.18
N SER A 55 2.82 -0.21 -15.99
CA SER A 55 2.77 -0.94 -17.24
C SER A 55 4.06 -1.73 -17.47
N HIS A 56 4.11 -2.56 -18.50
CA HIS A 56 5.34 -3.27 -18.87
C HIS A 56 6.49 -2.32 -19.19
N ASP A 57 6.20 -1.17 -19.78
CA ASP A 57 7.19 -0.19 -20.21
C ASP A 57 7.57 0.79 -19.08
N GLU A 58 6.68 0.93 -18.08
CA GLU A 58 6.82 1.86 -16.94
C GLU A 58 6.55 1.11 -15.63
N LEU A 59 7.44 0.19 -15.25
CA LEU A 59 7.28 -0.58 -14.01
C LEU A 59 7.26 0.35 -12.76
N PHE A 60 8.06 1.43 -12.79
CA PHE A 60 8.17 2.38 -11.68
C PHE A 60 8.08 3.87 -12.10
N ASP A 61 7.96 4.19 -13.39
CA ASP A 61 7.94 5.58 -13.91
C ASP A 61 6.52 6.17 -14.03
N TRP A 62 5.56 5.57 -13.35
CA TRP A 62 4.14 5.91 -13.38
C TRP A 62 3.71 7.07 -12.46
N THR A 63 4.63 7.72 -11.75
CA THR A 63 4.31 8.76 -10.75
C THR A 63 3.45 9.89 -11.31
N GLY A 64 3.82 10.43 -12.47
CA GLY A 64 3.06 11.51 -13.11
C GLY A 64 1.61 11.11 -13.43
N ARG A 65 1.41 9.86 -13.88
CA ARG A 65 0.07 9.31 -14.15
C ARG A 65 -0.77 9.21 -12.88
N LEU A 66 -0.17 8.71 -11.79
CA LEU A 66 -0.86 8.61 -10.50
C LEU A 66 -1.22 9.98 -9.96
N LEU A 67 -0.30 10.95 -9.99
CA LEU A 67 -0.56 12.30 -9.50
C LEU A 67 -1.71 12.95 -10.27
N SER A 68 -1.65 12.97 -11.60
CA SER A 68 -2.65 13.66 -12.43
C SER A 68 -4.01 12.97 -12.45
N GLN A 69 -4.05 11.64 -12.49
CA GLN A 69 -5.31 10.90 -12.62
C GLN A 69 -5.99 10.62 -11.28
N VAL A 70 -5.24 10.59 -10.18
CA VAL A 70 -5.77 10.17 -8.88
C VAL A 70 -5.57 11.21 -7.80
N ILE A 71 -4.34 11.62 -7.53
CA ILE A 71 -4.03 12.44 -6.35
C ILE A 71 -4.66 13.83 -6.48
N GLU A 72 -4.39 14.54 -7.58
CA GLU A 72 -4.93 15.89 -7.81
C GLU A 72 -6.47 15.95 -7.80
N PRO A 73 -7.21 15.01 -8.42
CA PRO A 73 -8.67 14.98 -8.26
C PRO A 73 -9.12 14.76 -6.81
N LEU A 74 -8.50 13.81 -6.09
CA LEU A 74 -8.85 13.55 -4.69
C LEU A 74 -8.55 14.75 -3.79
N GLU A 75 -7.46 15.49 -4.02
CA GLU A 75 -7.13 16.73 -3.29
C GLU A 75 -8.22 17.80 -3.44
N ARG A 76 -8.84 17.86 -4.61
CA ARG A 76 -9.97 18.74 -4.86
C ARG A 76 -11.32 18.20 -4.37
N GLY A 77 -11.32 17.02 -3.72
CA GLY A 77 -12.55 16.34 -3.30
C GLY A 77 -13.39 15.80 -4.47
N ALA A 78 -12.79 15.68 -5.65
CA ALA A 78 -13.45 15.18 -6.85
C ALA A 78 -13.22 13.67 -7.04
N THR A 79 -14.12 13.02 -7.78
CA THR A 79 -13.92 11.64 -8.21
C THR A 79 -12.74 11.57 -9.19
N ALA A 80 -11.73 10.77 -8.84
CA ALA A 80 -10.63 10.46 -9.73
C ALA A 80 -11.08 9.46 -10.81
N HIS A 81 -10.46 9.55 -11.98
CA HIS A 81 -10.69 8.60 -13.08
C HIS A 81 -9.34 8.13 -13.61
N TYR A 82 -9.04 6.86 -13.46
CA TYR A 82 -7.79 6.26 -13.92
C TYR A 82 -8.06 5.07 -14.84
N ALA A 83 -7.21 4.86 -15.83
CA ALA A 83 -7.29 3.74 -16.74
C ALA A 83 -6.43 2.58 -16.20
N PRO A 84 -7.03 1.46 -15.75
CA PRO A 84 -6.26 0.32 -15.25
C PRO A 84 -5.53 -0.36 -16.40
N TYR A 85 -4.26 -0.77 -16.14
CA TYR A 85 -3.47 -1.51 -17.10
C TYR A 85 -3.85 -2.99 -17.11
N ASP A 86 -4.17 -3.51 -18.30
CA ASP A 86 -4.36 -4.93 -18.52
C ASP A 86 -3.03 -5.59 -18.87
N TRP A 87 -2.45 -6.31 -17.91
CA TRP A 87 -1.15 -6.99 -18.04
C TRP A 87 -1.14 -8.10 -19.10
N ARG A 88 -2.29 -8.70 -19.39
CA ARG A 88 -2.42 -9.72 -20.45
C ARG A 88 -2.53 -9.09 -21.83
N ALA A 89 -3.43 -8.11 -21.95
CA ALA A 89 -3.63 -7.39 -23.21
C ALA A 89 -2.54 -6.35 -23.49
N ARG A 90 -1.65 -6.06 -22.50
CA ARG A 90 -0.56 -5.08 -22.58
C ARG A 90 -1.03 -3.70 -23.00
N ARG A 91 -2.13 -3.22 -22.45
CA ARG A 91 -2.73 -1.90 -22.75
C ARG A 91 -3.54 -1.39 -21.59
N PHE A 92 -3.70 -0.08 -21.54
CA PHE A 92 -4.65 0.55 -20.62
C PHE A 92 -6.09 0.30 -21.06
N GLY A 93 -6.96 0.02 -20.09
CA GLY A 93 -8.38 -0.20 -20.27
C GLY A 93 -9.19 1.10 -20.27
N ALA A 94 -10.52 0.98 -20.20
CA ALA A 94 -11.40 2.11 -20.01
C ALA A 94 -11.21 2.75 -18.63
N PRO A 95 -11.30 4.08 -18.49
CA PRO A 95 -11.20 4.75 -17.21
C PRO A 95 -12.22 4.23 -16.19
N ARG A 96 -11.77 4.04 -14.95
CA ARG A 96 -12.59 3.64 -13.80
C ARG A 96 -12.68 4.78 -12.79
N PRO A 97 -13.85 5.02 -12.17
CA PRO A 97 -13.97 6.02 -11.12
C PRO A 97 -13.37 5.51 -9.80
N LEU A 98 -12.70 6.40 -9.09
CA LEU A 98 -12.29 6.26 -7.69
C LEU A 98 -12.86 7.46 -6.93
N PRO A 99 -14.03 7.33 -6.29
CA PRO A 99 -14.65 8.43 -5.58
C PRO A 99 -13.87 8.78 -4.31
N PRO A 100 -13.87 10.04 -3.87
CA PRO A 100 -13.32 10.41 -2.57
C PRO A 100 -14.10 9.68 -1.46
N ALA A 101 -13.38 9.20 -0.46
CA ALA A 101 -13.92 8.55 0.72
C ALA A 101 -13.15 9.02 1.96
N PRO A 102 -13.70 8.86 3.19
CA PRO A 102 -13.01 9.25 4.41
C PRO A 102 -11.59 8.66 4.54
N VAL A 103 -11.39 7.42 4.04
CA VAL A 103 -10.09 6.77 3.88
C VAL A 103 -10.04 6.14 2.50
N VAL A 104 -8.93 6.32 1.79
CA VAL A 104 -8.60 5.64 0.53
C VAL A 104 -7.25 4.95 0.71
N LEU A 105 -7.15 3.69 0.28
CA LEU A 105 -5.91 2.94 0.32
C LEU A 105 -5.24 2.97 -1.05
N VAL A 106 -3.93 3.18 -1.07
CA VAL A 106 -3.06 2.97 -2.24
C VAL A 106 -2.11 1.83 -1.91
N GLU A 107 -2.20 0.71 -2.62
CA GLU A 107 -1.36 -0.45 -2.36
C GLU A 107 -0.50 -0.84 -3.56
N GLY A 108 0.73 -1.21 -3.30
CA GLY A 108 1.68 -1.66 -4.32
C GLY A 108 3.11 -1.30 -3.96
N VAL A 109 4.05 -1.85 -4.74
CA VAL A 109 5.47 -1.50 -4.62
C VAL A 109 5.65 -0.02 -5.01
N GLY A 110 6.21 0.78 -4.11
CA GLY A 110 6.38 2.21 -4.30
C GLY A 110 5.19 3.07 -3.83
N ALA A 111 4.24 2.52 -3.07
CA ALA A 111 3.18 3.33 -2.44
C ALA A 111 3.73 4.35 -1.42
N GLY A 112 4.94 4.14 -0.91
CA GLY A 112 5.64 5.05 0.00
C GLY A 112 6.72 5.90 -0.67
N ARG A 113 6.72 6.04 -2.00
CA ARG A 113 7.70 6.87 -2.72
C ARG A 113 7.65 8.33 -2.32
N GLU A 114 8.75 9.03 -2.47
CA GLU A 114 8.93 10.43 -2.06
C GLU A 114 7.80 11.34 -2.56
N ALA A 115 7.44 11.22 -3.83
CA ALA A 115 6.40 12.04 -4.45
C ALA A 115 5.00 11.82 -3.85
N LEU A 116 4.74 10.69 -3.18
CA LEU A 116 3.45 10.39 -2.53
C LEU A 116 3.43 10.74 -1.04
N ARG A 117 4.58 10.77 -0.37
CA ARG A 117 4.67 10.99 1.08
C ARG A 117 3.93 12.22 1.57
N PRO A 118 3.96 13.39 0.88
CA PRO A 118 3.22 14.58 1.30
C PRO A 118 1.70 14.40 1.34
N HIS A 119 1.18 13.45 0.57
CA HIS A 119 -0.26 13.17 0.44
C HIS A 119 -0.73 12.04 1.37
N LEU A 120 0.19 11.34 2.03
CA LEU A 120 -0.14 10.18 2.88
C LEU A 120 -0.47 10.59 4.31
N ALA A 121 -1.65 10.19 4.82
CA ALA A 121 -1.94 10.25 6.24
C ALA A 121 -1.10 9.23 7.02
N ARG A 122 -0.87 8.06 6.45
CA ARG A 122 0.00 7.01 7.00
C ARG A 122 0.59 6.15 5.89
N LEU A 123 1.79 5.65 6.16
CA LEU A 123 2.46 4.63 5.36
C LEU A 123 2.62 3.37 6.20
N VAL A 124 2.11 2.27 5.68
CA VAL A 124 2.27 0.91 6.22
C VAL A 124 3.26 0.17 5.34
N TRP A 125 4.26 -0.46 5.96
CA TRP A 125 5.21 -1.33 5.29
C TRP A 125 4.96 -2.79 5.67
N MET A 126 4.75 -3.64 4.67
CA MET A 126 4.65 -5.09 4.86
C MET A 126 6.04 -5.68 5.05
N GLU A 127 6.35 -6.01 6.31
CA GLU A 127 7.68 -6.47 6.74
C GLU A 127 7.87 -7.95 6.41
N LEU A 128 8.55 -8.21 5.32
CA LEU A 128 9.01 -9.53 4.89
C LEU A 128 10.36 -9.36 4.19
N PRO A 129 11.37 -10.20 4.48
CA PRO A 129 12.63 -10.17 3.74
C PRO A 129 12.38 -10.26 2.23
N ARG A 130 13.06 -9.43 1.45
CA ARG A 130 12.80 -9.29 0.00
C ARG A 130 12.94 -10.60 -0.76
N GLU A 131 13.94 -11.41 -0.40
CA GLU A 131 14.20 -12.70 -1.05
C GLU A 131 13.04 -13.68 -0.81
N GLU A 132 12.50 -13.68 0.41
CA GLU A 132 11.34 -14.48 0.77
C GLU A 132 10.08 -13.97 0.07
N ALA A 133 9.88 -12.66 0.03
CA ALA A 133 8.77 -12.04 -0.67
C ALA A 133 8.77 -12.40 -2.17
N TRP A 134 9.93 -12.28 -2.84
CA TRP A 134 10.05 -12.65 -4.25
C TRP A 134 9.87 -14.16 -4.48
N ALA A 135 10.38 -15.00 -3.58
CA ALA A 135 10.16 -16.45 -3.68
C ALA A 135 8.66 -16.78 -3.60
N ARG A 136 7.92 -16.16 -2.68
CA ARG A 136 6.45 -16.31 -2.56
C ARG A 136 5.72 -15.79 -3.82
N GLY A 137 6.14 -14.63 -4.33
CA GLY A 137 5.56 -14.06 -5.54
C GLY A 137 5.76 -14.97 -6.75
N ARG A 138 6.98 -15.44 -6.97
CA ARG A 138 7.31 -16.41 -8.05
C ARG A 138 6.51 -17.71 -7.93
N ALA A 139 6.39 -18.25 -6.71
CA ALA A 139 5.61 -19.47 -6.47
C ALA A 139 4.11 -19.27 -6.79
N ARG A 140 3.54 -18.12 -6.41
CA ARG A 140 2.16 -17.77 -6.71
C ARG A 140 1.90 -17.66 -8.21
N ASP A 141 2.80 -16.97 -8.93
CA ASP A 141 2.59 -16.63 -10.34
C ASP A 141 3.00 -17.77 -11.31
N GLY A 142 3.79 -18.71 -10.82
CA GLY A 142 4.19 -19.91 -11.55
C GLY A 142 5.26 -19.70 -12.61
N ALA A 143 5.65 -20.80 -13.26
CA ALA A 143 6.78 -20.81 -14.19
C ALA A 143 6.57 -19.95 -15.44
N GLY A 144 5.32 -19.71 -15.85
CA GLY A 144 4.98 -18.88 -17.01
C GLY A 144 5.34 -17.39 -16.84
N GLN A 145 5.57 -16.94 -15.60
CA GLN A 145 5.94 -15.54 -15.28
C GLN A 145 7.44 -15.36 -15.02
N ARG A 146 8.28 -16.35 -15.34
CA ARG A 146 9.73 -16.27 -15.06
C ARG A 146 10.37 -15.03 -15.70
N THR A 147 10.15 -14.79 -16.97
CA THR A 147 10.72 -13.65 -17.70
C THR A 147 10.28 -12.31 -17.10
N PHE A 148 9.01 -12.22 -16.66
CA PHE A 148 8.54 -11.02 -15.95
C PHE A 148 9.35 -10.79 -14.66
N TRP A 149 9.52 -11.84 -13.84
CA TRP A 149 10.28 -11.74 -12.59
C TRP A 149 11.76 -11.44 -12.80
N ASP A 150 12.36 -11.91 -13.88
CA ASP A 150 13.75 -11.60 -14.22
C ASP A 150 13.96 -10.10 -14.54
N GLY A 151 12.94 -9.43 -15.09
CA GLY A 151 12.92 -7.99 -15.27
C GLY A 151 12.50 -7.21 -14.02
N TRP A 152 11.50 -7.73 -13.29
CA TRP A 152 10.93 -7.08 -12.12
C TRP A 152 11.93 -6.93 -10.96
N ILE A 153 12.64 -8.00 -10.58
CA ILE A 153 13.54 -8.00 -9.43
C ILE A 153 14.62 -6.92 -9.51
N PRO A 154 15.38 -6.79 -10.62
CA PRO A 154 16.36 -5.71 -10.73
C PRO A 154 15.71 -4.32 -10.74
N ALA A 155 14.53 -4.16 -11.31
CA ALA A 155 13.80 -2.89 -11.32
C ALA A 155 13.32 -2.51 -9.90
N GLU A 156 12.74 -3.44 -9.12
CA GLU A 156 12.34 -3.21 -7.74
C GLU A 156 13.54 -2.91 -6.84
N ARG A 157 14.67 -3.61 -7.02
CA ARG A 157 15.91 -3.32 -6.28
C ARG A 157 16.40 -1.89 -6.52
N ARG A 158 16.41 -1.46 -7.78
CA ARG A 158 16.79 -0.08 -8.15
C ARG A 158 15.83 0.91 -7.53
N HIS A 159 14.52 0.70 -7.68
CA HIS A 159 13.51 1.57 -7.11
C HIS A 159 13.72 1.79 -5.61
N PHE A 160 13.86 0.74 -4.81
CA PHE A 160 14.07 0.89 -3.37
C PHE A 160 15.49 1.32 -2.96
N ALA A 161 16.47 1.25 -3.85
CA ALA A 161 17.79 1.85 -3.62
C ALA A 161 17.73 3.37 -3.81
N ASP A 162 16.99 3.83 -4.81
CA ASP A 162 16.88 5.25 -5.19
C ASP A 162 15.84 5.97 -4.30
N ASP A 163 14.71 5.32 -3.99
CA ASP A 163 13.59 5.89 -3.20
C ASP A 163 13.04 4.86 -2.20
N PRO A 164 13.72 4.67 -1.06
CA PRO A 164 13.32 3.70 -0.05
C PRO A 164 12.06 4.13 0.71
N SER A 165 11.03 3.28 0.76
CA SER A 165 9.78 3.55 1.49
C SER A 165 9.84 3.16 2.96
N ARG A 166 10.52 2.05 3.29
CA ARG A 166 10.56 1.49 4.66
C ARG A 166 11.03 2.47 5.74
N PRO A 167 12.05 3.33 5.54
CA PRO A 167 12.49 4.31 6.54
C PRO A 167 11.42 5.35 6.90
N PHE A 168 10.45 5.56 6.01
CA PHE A 168 9.36 6.52 6.17
C PHE A 168 8.04 5.87 6.60
N ALA A 169 8.05 4.56 6.84
CA ALA A 169 6.86 3.84 7.30
C ALA A 169 6.50 4.22 8.74
N HIS A 170 5.23 4.51 8.98
CA HIS A 170 4.67 4.75 10.29
C HIS A 170 4.39 3.43 11.03
N LEU A 171 4.07 2.37 10.28
CA LEU A 171 3.77 1.04 10.79
C LEU A 171 4.52 -0.01 9.98
N LEU A 172 5.07 -1.00 10.69
CA LEU A 172 5.56 -2.24 10.12
C LEU A 172 4.54 -3.34 10.41
N VAL A 173 4.18 -4.12 9.39
CA VAL A 173 3.19 -5.18 9.53
C VAL A 173 3.79 -6.50 9.09
N ARG A 174 3.79 -7.48 10.00
CA ARG A 174 4.20 -8.87 9.73
C ARG A 174 2.99 -9.78 9.67
N GLN A 175 2.99 -10.69 8.74
CA GLN A 175 2.01 -11.77 8.71
C GLN A 175 2.49 -12.89 9.61
N GLY A 176 1.77 -13.18 10.70
CA GLY A 176 1.98 -14.30 11.59
C GLY A 176 0.92 -15.40 11.40
N GLU A 177 1.07 -16.50 12.14
CA GLU A 177 0.12 -17.64 12.11
C GLU A 177 -1.29 -17.24 12.54
N LYS A 178 -1.42 -16.35 13.53
CA LYS A 178 -2.71 -15.90 14.11
C LYS A 178 -3.24 -14.61 13.52
N GLY A 179 -2.62 -14.08 12.44
CA GLY A 179 -3.05 -12.83 11.80
C GLY A 179 -1.88 -11.88 11.53
N TYR A 180 -2.08 -10.59 11.79
CA TYR A 180 -1.05 -9.57 11.57
C TYR A 180 -0.54 -9.02 12.89
N GLU A 181 0.79 -9.04 13.04
CA GLU A 181 1.49 -8.28 14.06
C GLU A 181 1.77 -6.88 13.52
N MET A 182 1.48 -5.85 14.30
CA MET A 182 1.69 -4.45 13.95
C MET A 182 2.67 -3.82 14.92
N LEU A 183 3.74 -3.25 14.38
CA LEU A 183 4.82 -2.63 15.12
C LEU A 183 4.95 -1.17 14.70
N PRO A 184 5.39 -0.27 15.60
CA PRO A 184 5.78 1.07 15.22
C PRO A 184 6.85 1.05 14.12
N GLY A 185 6.67 1.83 13.07
CA GLY A 185 7.66 2.01 12.03
C GLY A 185 8.69 3.09 12.37
N PRO A 186 9.75 3.26 11.56
CA PRO A 186 10.78 4.27 11.79
C PRO A 186 10.26 5.71 11.85
N ALA A 187 9.19 6.03 11.11
CA ALA A 187 8.49 7.32 11.15
C ALA A 187 7.24 7.30 12.06
N GLY A 188 7.04 6.21 12.83
CA GLY A 188 5.95 6.07 13.77
C GLY A 188 6.06 7.05 14.94
N THR A 189 4.92 7.56 15.38
CA THR A 189 4.83 8.47 16.54
C THR A 189 4.62 7.67 17.84
N ALA A 190 4.77 8.34 18.99
CA ALA A 190 4.43 7.77 20.30
C ALA A 190 2.96 7.28 20.37
N LEU A 191 2.09 7.85 19.55
CA LEU A 191 0.68 7.45 19.47
C LEU A 191 0.52 6.02 18.89
N GLU A 192 1.23 5.69 17.80
CA GLU A 192 1.23 4.33 17.25
C GLU A 192 1.84 3.33 18.26
N ALA A 193 2.90 3.72 18.96
CA ALA A 193 3.50 2.88 19.99
C ALA A 193 2.50 2.55 21.11
N LEU A 194 1.73 3.52 21.60
CA LEU A 194 0.71 3.31 22.63
C LEU A 194 -0.46 2.45 22.15
N PHE A 195 -0.90 2.61 20.90
CA PHE A 195 -2.04 1.85 20.35
C PHE A 195 -1.76 0.36 20.19
N PHE A 196 -0.49 -0.02 19.92
CA PHE A 196 -0.13 -1.41 19.63
C PHE A 196 0.55 -2.13 20.78
N THR A 197 1.07 -1.41 21.81
CA THR A 197 1.65 -2.00 23.01
C THR A 197 0.61 -2.32 24.10
N GLN A 198 -0.58 -1.74 24.06
CA GLN A 198 -1.66 -2.02 25.03
C GLN A 198 -2.57 -3.20 24.64
N GLY A 199 -2.30 -3.91 23.55
CA GLY A 199 -3.11 -5.03 23.03
C GLY A 199 -2.88 -6.40 23.68
N ASP A 200 -1.84 -6.58 24.51
CA ASP A 200 -1.47 -7.85 25.13
C ASP A 200 -1.53 -7.85 26.66
N GLY A 201 -2.52 -7.15 27.24
CA GLY A 201 -2.85 -7.34 28.66
C GLY A 201 -3.73 -8.58 28.83
N PRO A 202 -3.42 -9.52 29.74
CA PRO A 202 -4.30 -10.65 30.02
C PRO A 202 -5.64 -10.11 30.56
N SER A 203 -6.73 -10.53 29.94
CA SER A 203 -8.08 -10.36 30.48
C SER A 203 -8.07 -10.94 31.91
N ALA A 204 -8.01 -10.07 32.91
CA ALA A 204 -8.25 -10.48 34.28
C ALA A 204 -9.73 -10.91 34.37
N MET A 205 -9.93 -12.24 34.45
CA MET A 205 -11.18 -12.78 34.92
C MET A 205 -11.37 -12.38 36.40
N CYS A 206 -12.42 -11.70 36.66
CA CYS A 206 -13.17 -11.74 37.92
C CYS A 206 -14.62 -12.06 37.60
#